data_6673db0db73ef6d4243d4899416e78b5
#
_entry.id   6673db0db73ef6d4243d4899416e78b5
#
_cell.length_a   1.000
_cell.length_b   1.000
_cell.length_c   1.000
_cell.angle_alpha   90.00
_cell.angle_beta   90.00
_cell.angle_gamma   90.00
#
_symmetry.space_group_name_H-M   'P 1'
#
loop_
_entity.id
_entity.type
_entity.pdbx_description
1 polymer ?
#
loop_
_entity_poly.entity_id
_entity_poly.type
_entity_poly.pdbx_seq_one_letter_code
_entity_poly.pdbx_strand_id
1 'polypeptide(L)'
;VKNSLIELKNVSKIFQLESGTDIKVLNEVNLAVYDDEVVALLGPSGSGKSTCLRIMSGLIKATDGDVEARNQPLKGTNLDVALVFQSFALFPWETVYNNIELALRPLHLPPTEAKLRIKKAIDLVGLEGFEEAYPRELSGGMKQRVGIARAIVMERPIIFLDEPFSALDVLTADTLRSEIVKIFLDKKTATRSMVLVTHNIHEAVIMAKRILVMGSNPGHIRREFINDLPYPRDDSSLAFRKMVSEIYGLITEALMPDSPPASTTPSVLPTKQAPKEPPVETLPNIQITEMIGLLEVISDEGGAADIFELAHNTGKDFGKTLYLVKAAEILELVETPKQRVILTELGRHFVEGDINVRKRMLNELFGHLRIVQMTSNLLRRDETLRIPIEELTERVGEWLPNENPPQIVETLVLWGRFAEYFGYNDDTKEIYLDVGQETS
;
A
#
# COMPACT_ATOMS: atom_id res chain seq x y z
N VAL A 1 -8.51 -13.43 31.18
CA VAL A 1 -8.45 -13.75 29.77
C VAL A 1 -9.23 -12.66 29.03
N LYS A 2 -8.59 -11.87 28.16
CA LYS A 2 -9.32 -10.91 27.33
C LYS A 2 -10.17 -11.70 26.33
N ASN A 3 -11.48 -11.47 26.32
CA ASN A 3 -12.36 -12.07 25.34
C ASN A 3 -12.08 -11.44 23.96
N SER A 4 -11.72 -12.27 22.99
CA SER A 4 -11.57 -11.81 21.60
C SER A 4 -12.95 -11.60 20.96
N LEU A 5 -13.09 -10.47 20.25
CA LEU A 5 -14.28 -10.23 19.42
C LEU A 5 -14.17 -10.96 18.09
N ILE A 6 -12.94 -10.98 17.52
CA ILE A 6 -12.60 -11.73 16.30
C ILE A 6 -11.21 -12.30 16.47
N GLU A 7 -10.99 -13.53 16.01
CA GLU A 7 -9.69 -14.19 16.05
C GLU A 7 -9.44 -14.99 14.77
N LEU A 8 -8.25 -14.81 14.20
CA LEU A 8 -7.68 -15.63 13.15
C LEU A 8 -6.63 -16.55 13.76
N LYS A 9 -6.74 -17.86 13.51
CA LYS A 9 -5.83 -18.90 14.02
C LYS A 9 -5.20 -19.64 12.84
N ASN A 10 -3.92 -19.39 12.59
CA ASN A 10 -3.12 -19.97 11.51
C ASN A 10 -3.79 -19.83 10.13
N VAL A 11 -4.43 -18.70 9.87
CA VAL A 11 -5.21 -18.48 8.66
C VAL A 11 -4.31 -18.30 7.45
N SER A 12 -4.54 -19.13 6.43
CA SER A 12 -3.93 -19.03 5.11
C SER A 12 -4.99 -18.77 4.03
N LYS A 13 -4.58 -18.04 2.98
CA LYS A 13 -5.43 -17.79 1.82
C LYS A 13 -4.69 -17.99 0.52
N ILE A 14 -5.22 -18.86 -0.32
CA ILE A 14 -4.75 -19.11 -1.68
C ILE A 14 -5.88 -18.69 -2.63
N PHE A 15 -5.54 -17.95 -3.68
CA PHE A 15 -6.41 -17.67 -4.81
C PHE A 15 -5.92 -18.44 -6.02
N GLN A 16 -6.85 -19.03 -6.74
CA GLN A 16 -6.58 -19.70 -8.01
C GLN A 16 -6.86 -18.72 -9.14
N LEU A 17 -5.85 -18.45 -9.97
CA LEU A 17 -6.01 -17.65 -11.18
C LEU A 17 -6.71 -18.46 -12.27
N GLU A 18 -7.28 -17.77 -13.25
CA GLU A 18 -7.88 -18.40 -14.44
C GLU A 18 -6.86 -19.24 -15.24
N SER A 19 -5.58 -18.88 -15.16
CA SER A 19 -4.46 -19.66 -15.71
C SER A 19 -4.19 -21.00 -15.01
N GLY A 20 -4.88 -21.29 -13.90
CA GLY A 20 -4.64 -22.47 -13.06
C GLY A 20 -3.50 -22.30 -12.05
N THR A 21 -2.86 -21.14 -11.98
CA THR A 21 -1.78 -20.84 -11.03
C THR A 21 -2.35 -20.49 -9.65
N ASP A 22 -1.84 -21.11 -8.60
CA ASP A 22 -2.19 -20.81 -7.21
C ASP A 22 -1.32 -19.70 -6.65
N ILE A 23 -1.95 -18.62 -6.18
CA ILE A 23 -1.26 -17.52 -5.48
C ILE A 23 -1.60 -17.58 -4.00
N LYS A 24 -0.57 -17.83 -3.17
CA LYS A 24 -0.70 -17.79 -1.71
C LYS A 24 -0.56 -16.34 -1.24
N VAL A 25 -1.69 -15.72 -0.88
CA VAL A 25 -1.76 -14.32 -0.43
C VAL A 25 -1.50 -14.19 1.06
N LEU A 26 -2.00 -15.12 1.87
CA LEU A 26 -1.76 -15.14 3.33
C LEU A 26 -1.18 -16.48 3.76
N ASN A 27 -0.26 -16.45 4.73
CA ASN A 27 0.39 -17.62 5.31
C ASN A 27 0.33 -17.59 6.83
N GLU A 28 -0.42 -18.51 7.43
CA GLU A 28 -0.50 -18.76 8.88
C GLU A 28 -0.66 -17.49 9.73
N VAL A 29 -1.56 -16.60 9.31
CA VAL A 29 -1.84 -15.35 10.00
C VAL A 29 -2.55 -15.64 11.32
N ASN A 30 -1.97 -15.13 12.42
CA ASN A 30 -2.53 -15.15 13.75
C ASN A 30 -2.80 -13.73 14.19
N LEU A 31 -4.06 -13.40 14.49
CA LEU A 31 -4.49 -12.06 14.84
C LEU A 31 -5.76 -12.12 15.69
N ALA A 32 -5.81 -11.35 16.78
CA ALA A 32 -7.02 -11.19 17.58
C ALA A 32 -7.39 -9.70 17.71
N VAL A 33 -8.68 -9.39 17.67
CA VAL A 33 -9.24 -8.08 17.96
C VAL A 33 -10.00 -8.21 19.29
N TYR A 34 -9.63 -7.36 20.24
CA TYR A 34 -10.26 -7.35 21.57
C TYR A 34 -11.23 -6.18 21.72
N ASP A 35 -12.01 -6.22 22.78
CA ASP A 35 -12.92 -5.13 23.13
C ASP A 35 -12.12 -3.87 23.55
N ASP A 36 -12.65 -2.70 23.23
CA ASP A 36 -12.13 -1.38 23.62
C ASP A 36 -10.70 -1.08 23.10
N GLU A 37 -10.43 -1.46 21.83
CA GLU A 37 -9.15 -1.16 21.19
C GLU A 37 -9.25 -0.72 19.73
N VAL A 38 -8.25 0.04 19.29
CA VAL A 38 -7.98 0.29 17.88
C VAL A 38 -6.74 -0.51 17.49
N VAL A 39 -6.87 -1.38 16.49
CA VAL A 39 -5.79 -2.20 15.96
C VAL A 39 -5.47 -1.73 14.55
N ALA A 40 -4.20 -1.48 14.25
CA ALA A 40 -3.75 -1.23 12.88
C ALA A 40 -3.10 -2.47 12.27
N LEU A 41 -3.49 -2.82 11.06
CA LEU A 41 -2.77 -3.70 10.16
C LEU A 41 -1.94 -2.83 9.22
N LEU A 42 -0.65 -2.80 9.45
CA LEU A 42 0.31 -1.96 8.74
C LEU A 42 1.19 -2.83 7.85
N GLY A 43 1.45 -2.40 6.63
CA GLY A 43 2.34 -3.10 5.72
C GLY A 43 2.28 -2.58 4.29
N PRO A 44 3.20 -3.01 3.42
CA PRO A 44 3.25 -2.57 2.03
C PRO A 44 1.99 -2.99 1.26
N SER A 45 1.78 -2.38 0.09
CA SER A 45 0.74 -2.84 -0.84
C SER A 45 0.99 -4.31 -1.22
N GLY A 46 -0.10 -5.08 -1.38
CA GLY A 46 0.02 -6.52 -1.67
C GLY A 46 0.32 -7.42 -0.47
N SER A 47 0.53 -6.91 0.75
CA SER A 47 0.77 -7.74 1.94
C SER A 47 -0.46 -8.50 2.47
N GLY A 48 -1.61 -8.39 1.81
CA GLY A 48 -2.82 -9.15 2.18
C GLY A 48 -3.69 -8.51 3.27
N LYS A 49 -3.49 -7.24 3.65
CA LYS A 49 -4.26 -6.52 4.69
C LYS A 49 -5.77 -6.53 4.43
N SER A 50 -6.17 -6.08 3.24
CA SER A 50 -7.59 -6.08 2.84
C SER A 50 -8.17 -7.50 2.73
N THR A 51 -7.32 -8.50 2.40
CA THR A 51 -7.71 -9.91 2.43
C THR A 51 -8.01 -10.38 3.85
N CYS A 52 -7.19 -10.00 4.85
CA CYS A 52 -7.46 -10.26 6.26
C CYS A 52 -8.79 -9.63 6.70
N LEU A 53 -9.06 -8.35 6.34
CA LEU A 53 -10.34 -7.71 6.65
C LEU A 53 -11.52 -8.44 6.05
N ARG A 54 -11.43 -8.86 4.78
CA ARG A 54 -12.50 -9.60 4.11
C ARG A 54 -12.74 -10.98 4.71
N ILE A 55 -11.70 -11.65 5.21
CA ILE A 55 -11.82 -12.92 5.93
C ILE A 55 -12.48 -12.68 7.30
N MET A 56 -12.03 -11.70 8.09
CA MET A 56 -12.61 -11.37 9.39
C MET A 56 -14.07 -10.88 9.29
N SER A 57 -14.44 -10.23 8.19
CA SER A 57 -15.83 -9.84 7.91
C SER A 57 -16.69 -10.98 7.36
N GLY A 58 -16.10 -12.13 7.06
CA GLY A 58 -16.80 -13.28 6.48
C GLY A 58 -17.24 -13.11 5.02
N LEU A 59 -16.68 -12.10 4.33
CA LEU A 59 -16.92 -11.86 2.90
C LEU A 59 -16.22 -12.89 2.01
N ILE A 60 -15.05 -13.37 2.46
CA ILE A 60 -14.32 -14.46 1.81
C ILE A 60 -13.91 -15.49 2.86
N LYS A 61 -13.83 -16.76 2.45
CA LYS A 61 -13.38 -17.84 3.33
C LYS A 61 -11.87 -17.96 3.32
N ALA A 62 -11.29 -18.30 4.47
CA ALA A 62 -9.92 -18.80 4.54
C ALA A 62 -9.78 -20.09 3.71
N THR A 63 -8.57 -20.36 3.22
CA THR A 63 -8.26 -21.64 2.57
C THR A 63 -7.89 -22.69 3.62
N ASP A 64 -7.20 -22.23 4.68
CA ASP A 64 -6.81 -23.05 5.83
C ASP A 64 -6.79 -22.20 7.10
N GLY A 65 -6.84 -22.86 8.27
CA GLY A 65 -6.94 -22.21 9.57
C GLY A 65 -8.37 -21.85 9.97
N ASP A 66 -8.53 -21.33 11.20
CA ASP A 66 -9.81 -21.06 11.81
C ASP A 66 -10.07 -19.55 11.97
N VAL A 67 -11.33 -19.16 11.75
CA VAL A 67 -11.82 -17.81 12.00
C VAL A 67 -12.93 -17.88 13.03
N GLU A 68 -12.73 -17.20 14.14
CA GLU A 68 -13.70 -17.16 15.24
C GLU A 68 -14.24 -15.74 15.45
N ALA A 69 -15.54 -15.64 15.71
CA ALA A 69 -16.18 -14.43 16.20
C ALA A 69 -16.80 -14.73 17.56
N ARG A 70 -16.45 -13.96 18.60
CA ARG A 70 -16.86 -14.18 20.00
C ARG A 70 -16.65 -15.63 20.49
N ASN A 71 -15.47 -16.18 20.17
CA ASN A 71 -15.07 -17.56 20.52
C ASN A 71 -15.96 -18.64 19.87
N GLN A 72 -16.62 -18.34 18.75
CA GLN A 72 -17.40 -19.29 17.97
C GLN A 72 -16.91 -19.26 16.51
N PRO A 73 -16.86 -20.41 15.83
CA PRO A 73 -16.50 -20.45 14.42
C PRO A 73 -17.36 -19.51 13.58
N LEU A 74 -16.75 -18.64 12.79
CA LEU A 74 -17.45 -17.69 11.94
C LEU A 74 -18.13 -18.43 10.77
N LYS A 75 -19.44 -18.34 10.71
CA LYS A 75 -20.25 -18.94 9.63
C LYS A 75 -20.92 -17.84 8.81
N GLY A 76 -20.41 -17.59 7.60
CA GLY A 76 -20.91 -16.53 6.72
C GLY A 76 -20.45 -15.13 7.13
N THR A 77 -21.25 -14.11 6.83
CA THR A 77 -20.92 -12.71 7.11
C THR A 77 -20.94 -12.42 8.61
N ASN A 78 -19.91 -11.73 9.08
CA ASN A 78 -19.82 -11.29 10.47
C ASN A 78 -20.72 -10.07 10.72
N LEU A 79 -21.84 -10.28 11.41
CA LEU A 79 -22.83 -9.25 11.68
C LEU A 79 -22.38 -8.22 12.74
N ASP A 80 -21.31 -8.49 13.48
CA ASP A 80 -20.73 -7.55 14.45
C ASP A 80 -19.83 -6.48 13.77
N VAL A 81 -19.59 -6.60 12.47
CA VAL A 81 -18.66 -5.75 11.72
C VAL A 81 -19.40 -4.81 10.78
N ALA A 82 -19.01 -3.53 10.77
CA ALA A 82 -19.26 -2.60 9.70
C ALA A 82 -17.95 -2.32 8.95
N LEU A 83 -17.97 -2.30 7.62
CA LEU A 83 -16.80 -2.14 6.77
C LEU A 83 -16.87 -0.83 5.99
N VAL A 84 -15.81 -0.01 6.09
CA VAL A 84 -15.57 1.17 5.26
C VAL A 84 -14.55 0.79 4.20
N PHE A 85 -14.94 0.88 2.92
CA PHE A 85 -14.10 0.50 1.79
C PHE A 85 -13.18 1.66 1.34
N GLN A 86 -12.04 1.32 0.80
CA GLN A 86 -11.08 2.27 0.22
C GLN A 86 -11.69 3.15 -0.88
N SER A 87 -12.54 2.60 -1.73
CA SER A 87 -13.16 3.29 -2.87
C SER A 87 -14.47 4.02 -2.53
N PHE A 88 -14.72 4.38 -1.26
CA PHE A 88 -15.95 4.97 -0.72
C PHE A 88 -17.20 4.09 -0.91
N ALA A 89 -17.31 3.34 -2.00
CA ALA A 89 -18.41 2.45 -2.38
C ALA A 89 -19.79 3.13 -2.24
N LEU A 90 -19.90 4.40 -2.65
CA LEU A 90 -21.16 5.12 -2.64
C LEU A 90 -21.97 4.80 -3.91
N PHE A 91 -23.29 4.77 -3.75
CA PHE A 91 -24.21 4.68 -4.88
C PHE A 91 -24.34 6.08 -5.53
N PRO A 92 -23.82 6.30 -6.76
CA PRO A 92 -23.72 7.64 -7.35
C PRO A 92 -25.06 8.27 -7.70
N TRP A 93 -26.12 7.47 -7.76
CA TRP A 93 -27.50 7.90 -8.05
C TRP A 93 -28.34 8.13 -6.79
N GLU A 94 -27.79 7.92 -5.60
CA GLU A 94 -28.45 8.16 -4.32
C GLU A 94 -27.85 9.38 -3.62
N THR A 95 -28.68 10.12 -2.87
CA THR A 95 -28.23 11.23 -2.03
C THR A 95 -27.36 10.76 -0.86
N VAL A 96 -26.74 11.68 -0.14
CA VAL A 96 -26.04 11.38 1.13
C VAL A 96 -26.96 10.65 2.10
N TYR A 97 -28.17 11.21 2.31
CA TYR A 97 -29.17 10.59 3.20
C TYR A 97 -29.48 9.16 2.77
N ASN A 98 -29.81 8.93 1.52
CA ASN A 98 -30.19 7.62 0.99
C ASN A 98 -29.01 6.64 1.02
N ASN A 99 -27.79 7.10 0.75
CA ASN A 99 -26.59 6.27 0.88
C ASN A 99 -26.42 5.73 2.32
N ILE A 100 -26.73 6.55 3.33
CA ILE A 100 -26.65 6.14 4.73
C ILE A 100 -27.84 5.25 5.10
N GLU A 101 -29.05 5.59 4.64
CA GLU A 101 -30.28 4.81 4.88
C GLU A 101 -30.17 3.38 4.39
N LEU A 102 -29.52 3.16 3.24
CA LEU A 102 -29.31 1.84 2.65
C LEU A 102 -28.66 0.85 3.63
N ALA A 103 -27.76 1.32 4.51
CA ALA A 103 -27.12 0.50 5.52
C ALA A 103 -28.09 0.01 6.61
N LEU A 104 -29.19 0.74 6.84
CA LEU A 104 -30.19 0.39 7.83
C LEU A 104 -31.29 -0.56 7.32
N ARG A 105 -31.47 -0.68 6.00
CA ARG A 105 -32.52 -1.51 5.41
C ARG A 105 -32.59 -2.94 5.94
N PRO A 106 -31.43 -3.64 6.11
CA PRO A 106 -31.44 -5.00 6.67
C PRO A 106 -31.87 -5.10 8.13
N LEU A 107 -31.90 -3.98 8.87
CA LEU A 107 -32.24 -3.93 10.29
C LEU A 107 -33.76 -3.82 10.51
N HIS A 108 -34.54 -3.49 9.48
CA HIS A 108 -36.00 -3.35 9.54
C HIS A 108 -36.47 -2.43 10.67
N LEU A 109 -35.77 -1.31 10.90
CA LEU A 109 -36.07 -0.36 11.98
C LEU A 109 -37.37 0.42 11.69
N PRO A 110 -38.06 0.88 12.75
CA PRO A 110 -39.14 1.86 12.59
C PRO A 110 -38.63 3.12 11.87
N PRO A 111 -39.43 3.74 10.95
CA PRO A 111 -38.98 4.91 10.17
C PRO A 111 -38.48 6.09 11.03
N THR A 112 -39.10 6.31 12.20
CA THR A 112 -38.73 7.36 13.15
C THR A 112 -37.36 7.10 13.77
N GLU A 113 -37.03 5.85 14.10
CA GLU A 113 -35.73 5.45 14.63
C GLU A 113 -34.65 5.53 13.55
N ALA A 114 -34.93 5.01 12.34
CA ALA A 114 -33.98 5.10 11.21
C ALA A 114 -33.61 6.57 10.93
N LYS A 115 -34.60 7.47 10.84
CA LYS A 115 -34.38 8.90 10.63
C LYS A 115 -33.51 9.53 11.71
N LEU A 116 -33.77 9.17 12.99
CA LEU A 116 -32.97 9.68 14.11
C LEU A 116 -31.51 9.22 14.04
N ARG A 117 -31.28 7.93 13.73
CA ARG A 117 -29.93 7.36 13.59
C ARG A 117 -29.18 7.99 12.43
N ILE A 118 -29.84 8.18 11.27
CA ILE A 118 -29.23 8.81 10.09
C ILE A 118 -28.82 10.24 10.42
N LYS A 119 -29.73 11.03 11.01
CA LYS A 119 -29.44 12.41 11.40
C LYS A 119 -28.22 12.45 12.35
N LYS A 120 -28.21 11.63 13.40
CA LYS A 120 -27.09 11.54 14.33
C LYS A 120 -25.78 11.15 13.65
N ALA A 121 -25.82 10.24 12.67
CA ALA A 121 -24.62 9.85 11.92
C ALA A 121 -24.09 10.98 11.03
N ILE A 122 -24.98 11.73 10.37
CA ILE A 122 -24.64 12.91 9.56
C ILE A 122 -24.00 13.99 10.45
N ASP A 123 -24.63 14.31 11.58
CA ASP A 123 -24.11 15.29 12.55
C ASP A 123 -22.72 14.88 13.08
N LEU A 124 -22.51 13.57 13.38
CA LEU A 124 -21.22 13.06 13.88
C LEU A 124 -20.07 13.21 12.90
N VAL A 125 -20.34 13.15 11.59
CA VAL A 125 -19.31 13.27 10.57
C VAL A 125 -19.25 14.67 9.93
N GLY A 126 -20.02 15.65 10.44
CA GLY A 126 -20.03 17.04 9.99
C GLY A 126 -20.50 17.20 8.54
N LEU A 127 -21.61 16.54 8.20
CA LEU A 127 -22.26 16.63 6.88
C LEU A 127 -23.66 17.28 6.94
N GLU A 128 -23.96 18.02 8.02
CA GLU A 128 -25.23 18.77 8.11
C GLU A 128 -25.37 19.75 6.94
N GLY A 129 -26.56 19.75 6.34
CA GLY A 129 -26.88 20.57 5.17
C GLY A 129 -26.50 19.93 3.82
N PHE A 130 -25.89 18.75 3.82
CA PHE A 130 -25.56 18.00 2.60
C PHE A 130 -26.40 16.73 2.42
N GLU A 131 -27.49 16.57 3.16
CA GLU A 131 -28.34 15.38 3.16
C GLU A 131 -28.86 15.02 1.77
N GLU A 132 -29.26 16.04 0.99
CA GLU A 132 -29.82 15.88 -0.36
C GLU A 132 -28.77 15.93 -1.47
N ALA A 133 -27.49 16.17 -1.15
CA ALA A 133 -26.42 16.21 -2.13
C ALA A 133 -26.10 14.81 -2.68
N TYR A 134 -25.75 14.74 -3.96
CA TYR A 134 -25.29 13.52 -4.62
C TYR A 134 -23.77 13.36 -4.52
N PRO A 135 -23.21 12.14 -4.62
CA PRO A 135 -21.77 11.92 -4.55
C PRO A 135 -20.94 12.78 -5.51
N ARG A 136 -21.45 13.10 -6.70
CA ARG A 136 -20.77 13.97 -7.69
C ARG A 136 -20.57 15.42 -7.20
N GLU A 137 -21.36 15.86 -6.22
CA GLU A 137 -21.36 17.21 -5.66
C GLU A 137 -20.47 17.32 -4.43
N LEU A 138 -19.87 16.20 -3.99
CA LEU A 138 -19.06 16.09 -2.78
C LEU A 138 -17.56 16.04 -3.12
N SER A 139 -16.75 16.65 -2.24
CA SER A 139 -15.30 16.45 -2.23
C SER A 139 -14.94 15.00 -1.87
N GLY A 140 -13.67 14.58 -2.11
CA GLY A 140 -13.18 13.27 -1.71
C GLY A 140 -13.37 13.01 -0.20
N GLY A 141 -13.01 13.99 0.64
CA GLY A 141 -13.20 13.92 2.09
C GLY A 141 -14.66 13.79 2.51
N MET A 142 -15.56 14.50 1.86
CA MET A 142 -17.01 14.37 2.13
C MET A 142 -17.53 12.99 1.72
N LYS A 143 -17.09 12.44 0.60
CA LYS A 143 -17.44 11.07 0.19
C LYS A 143 -16.99 10.05 1.22
N GLN A 144 -15.79 10.22 1.76
CA GLN A 144 -15.26 9.34 2.82
C GLN A 144 -16.09 9.46 4.09
N ARG A 145 -16.47 10.67 4.50
CA ARG A 145 -17.36 10.92 5.65
C ARG A 145 -18.72 10.22 5.48
N VAL A 146 -19.31 10.21 4.27
CA VAL A 146 -20.53 9.44 3.99
C VAL A 146 -20.30 7.94 4.19
N GLY A 147 -19.16 7.39 3.72
CA GLY A 147 -18.78 5.99 3.95
C GLY A 147 -18.67 5.64 5.43
N ILE A 148 -18.07 6.53 6.23
CA ILE A 148 -17.94 6.39 7.69
C ILE A 148 -19.30 6.51 8.37
N ALA A 149 -20.14 7.49 8.01
CA ALA A 149 -21.49 7.63 8.53
C ALA A 149 -22.33 6.36 8.29
N ARG A 150 -22.17 5.76 7.12
CA ARG A 150 -22.80 4.49 6.73
C ARG A 150 -22.37 3.32 7.63
N ALA A 151 -21.13 3.31 8.09
CA ALA A 151 -20.66 2.31 9.05
C ALA A 151 -21.15 2.60 10.48
N ILE A 152 -21.11 3.86 10.92
CA ILE A 152 -21.53 4.27 12.26
C ILE A 152 -23.03 4.08 12.47
N VAL A 153 -23.87 4.39 11.47
CA VAL A 153 -25.34 4.29 11.58
C VAL A 153 -25.83 2.87 11.86
N MET A 154 -25.04 1.86 11.48
CA MET A 154 -25.34 0.46 11.73
C MET A 154 -25.20 0.08 13.22
N GLU A 155 -24.55 0.90 14.02
CA GLU A 155 -24.28 0.66 15.45
C GLU A 155 -23.65 -0.71 15.73
N ARG A 156 -22.68 -1.11 14.88
CA ARG A 156 -21.96 -2.37 15.06
C ARG A 156 -20.83 -2.24 16.09
N PRO A 157 -20.55 -3.30 16.85
CA PRO A 157 -19.46 -3.28 17.84
C PRO A 157 -18.08 -3.02 17.25
N ILE A 158 -17.87 -3.41 15.98
CA ILE A 158 -16.57 -3.32 15.33
C ILE A 158 -16.71 -2.57 14.01
N ILE A 159 -15.80 -1.62 13.77
CA ILE A 159 -15.66 -0.95 12.47
C ILE A 159 -14.31 -1.32 11.85
N PHE A 160 -14.34 -1.77 10.61
CA PHE A 160 -13.16 -1.97 9.77
C PHE A 160 -13.00 -0.80 8.82
N LEU A 161 -11.79 -0.26 8.75
CA LEU A 161 -11.40 0.86 7.92
C LEU A 161 -10.30 0.38 6.95
N ASP A 162 -10.64 0.19 5.67
CA ASP A 162 -9.70 -0.26 4.64
C ASP A 162 -9.12 0.95 3.91
N GLU A 163 -7.91 1.36 4.26
CA GLU A 163 -7.19 2.54 3.74
C GLU A 163 -8.03 3.82 3.67
N PRO A 164 -8.68 4.25 4.78
CA PRO A 164 -9.72 5.26 4.74
C PRO A 164 -9.24 6.66 4.38
N PHE A 165 -7.93 6.91 4.35
CA PHE A 165 -7.36 8.24 4.12
C PHE A 165 -6.55 8.33 2.82
N SER A 166 -6.32 7.22 2.10
CA SER A 166 -5.42 7.15 0.95
C SER A 166 -5.81 8.03 -0.24
N ALA A 167 -7.10 8.38 -0.36
CA ALA A 167 -7.63 9.21 -1.45
C ALA A 167 -7.86 10.69 -1.04
N LEU A 168 -7.37 11.10 0.13
CA LEU A 168 -7.58 12.43 0.69
C LEU A 168 -6.28 13.24 0.66
N ASP A 169 -6.41 14.56 0.55
CA ASP A 169 -5.30 15.47 0.81
C ASP A 169 -4.92 15.46 2.30
N VAL A 170 -3.69 15.88 2.61
CA VAL A 170 -3.09 15.77 3.96
C VAL A 170 -3.95 16.43 5.02
N LEU A 171 -4.43 17.66 4.80
CA LEU A 171 -5.20 18.41 5.80
C LEU A 171 -6.57 17.79 6.06
N THR A 172 -7.24 17.32 5.02
CA THR A 172 -8.52 16.61 5.13
C THR A 172 -8.34 15.28 5.87
N ALA A 173 -7.28 14.54 5.56
CA ALA A 173 -6.94 13.28 6.22
C ALA A 173 -6.66 13.49 7.72
N ASP A 174 -5.88 14.51 8.10
CA ASP A 174 -5.56 14.83 9.49
C ASP A 174 -6.80 15.19 10.31
N THR A 175 -7.66 16.03 9.73
CA THR A 175 -8.94 16.40 10.34
C THR A 175 -9.81 15.17 10.58
N LEU A 176 -9.99 14.36 9.54
CA LEU A 176 -10.85 13.17 9.61
C LEU A 176 -10.30 12.10 10.57
N ARG A 177 -8.98 11.89 10.62
CA ARG A 177 -8.34 11.00 11.62
C ARG A 177 -8.67 11.43 13.05
N SER A 178 -8.48 12.71 13.34
CA SER A 178 -8.76 13.28 14.66
C SER A 178 -10.23 13.10 15.05
N GLU A 179 -11.16 13.32 14.12
CA GLU A 179 -12.59 13.13 14.32
C GLU A 179 -12.95 11.66 14.59
N ILE A 180 -12.43 10.72 13.81
CA ILE A 180 -12.67 9.27 14.01
C ILE A 180 -12.17 8.83 15.39
N VAL A 181 -10.94 9.22 15.76
CA VAL A 181 -10.37 8.91 17.07
C VAL A 181 -11.25 9.51 18.19
N LYS A 182 -11.69 10.76 18.04
CA LYS A 182 -12.57 11.42 19.00
C LYS A 182 -13.91 10.70 19.13
N ILE A 183 -14.56 10.32 18.02
CA ILE A 183 -15.82 9.56 18.04
C ILE A 183 -15.66 8.25 18.81
N PHE A 184 -14.54 7.56 18.62
CA PHE A 184 -14.23 6.32 19.31
C PHE A 184 -13.99 6.56 20.83
N LEU A 185 -13.16 7.53 21.19
CA LEU A 185 -12.82 7.84 22.58
C LEU A 185 -14.02 8.36 23.38
N ASP A 186 -14.86 9.19 22.77
CA ASP A 186 -16.07 9.75 23.41
C ASP A 186 -17.14 8.70 23.70
N LYS A 187 -17.00 7.47 23.17
CA LYS A 187 -17.96 6.35 23.35
C LYS A 187 -19.42 6.74 23.05
N LYS A 188 -19.60 7.69 22.11
CA LYS A 188 -20.92 8.17 21.68
C LYS A 188 -21.64 7.21 20.73
N THR A 189 -20.93 6.22 20.22
CA THR A 189 -21.44 5.18 19.32
C THR A 189 -21.44 3.83 20.01
N ALA A 190 -22.13 2.85 19.44
CA ALA A 190 -22.07 1.45 19.90
C ALA A 190 -20.74 0.77 19.54
N THR A 191 -19.89 1.41 18.74
CA THR A 191 -18.60 0.88 18.32
C THR A 191 -17.65 0.79 19.50
N ARG A 192 -17.10 -0.40 19.70
CA ARG A 192 -16.19 -0.73 20.81
C ARG A 192 -14.77 -0.94 20.33
N SER A 193 -14.59 -1.37 19.08
CA SER A 193 -13.27 -1.64 18.53
C SER A 193 -13.19 -1.24 17.07
N MET A 194 -12.00 -0.87 16.62
CA MET A 194 -11.72 -0.55 15.24
C MET A 194 -10.51 -1.32 14.73
N VAL A 195 -10.55 -1.74 13.48
CA VAL A 195 -9.40 -2.28 12.75
C VAL A 195 -9.11 -1.35 11.57
N LEU A 196 -7.94 -0.74 11.61
CA LEU A 196 -7.44 0.15 10.57
C LEU A 196 -6.46 -0.61 9.68
N VAL A 197 -6.72 -0.68 8.40
CA VAL A 197 -5.72 -1.08 7.40
C VAL A 197 -5.11 0.17 6.81
N THR A 198 -3.79 0.24 6.84
CA THR A 198 -3.04 1.34 6.25
C THR A 198 -1.63 0.90 5.84
N HIS A 199 -1.02 1.61 4.92
CA HIS A 199 0.41 1.52 4.62
C HIS A 199 1.20 2.70 5.26
N ASN A 200 0.51 3.65 5.89
CA ASN A 200 1.10 4.82 6.51
C ASN A 200 1.39 4.57 8.01
N ILE A 201 2.68 4.60 8.38
CA ILE A 201 3.14 4.35 9.76
C ILE A 201 2.59 5.42 10.71
N HIS A 202 2.59 6.68 10.28
CA HIS A 202 2.13 7.80 11.09
C HIS A 202 0.65 7.64 11.47
N GLU A 203 -0.21 7.24 10.50
CA GLU A 203 -1.61 6.94 10.77
C GLU A 203 -1.78 5.82 11.79
N ALA A 204 -1.02 4.72 11.62
CA ALA A 204 -1.06 3.60 12.54
C ALA A 204 -0.66 4.02 13.95
N VAL A 205 0.42 4.83 14.09
CA VAL A 205 0.89 5.30 15.40
C VAL A 205 -0.06 6.34 16.02
N ILE A 206 -0.67 7.23 15.23
CA ILE A 206 -1.65 8.21 15.74
C ILE A 206 -2.91 7.52 16.27
N MET A 207 -3.43 6.53 15.54
CA MET A 207 -4.77 6.00 15.78
C MET A 207 -4.78 4.72 16.63
N ALA A 208 -3.82 3.82 16.42
CA ALA A 208 -3.93 2.47 16.96
C ALA A 208 -3.23 2.27 18.30
N LYS A 209 -3.88 1.50 19.18
CA LYS A 209 -3.29 1.00 20.43
C LYS A 209 -2.38 -0.20 20.18
N ARG A 210 -2.71 -1.02 19.18
CA ARG A 210 -1.90 -2.15 18.75
C ARG A 210 -1.64 -2.04 17.25
N ILE A 211 -0.40 -2.25 16.85
CA ILE A 211 0.03 -2.15 15.46
C ILE A 211 0.66 -3.48 15.07
N LEU A 212 0.02 -4.19 14.15
CA LEU A 212 0.52 -5.43 13.60
C LEU A 212 1.15 -5.15 12.24
N VAL A 213 2.46 -5.33 12.17
CA VAL A 213 3.21 -5.13 10.93
C VAL A 213 3.17 -6.42 10.12
N MET A 214 2.66 -6.31 8.91
CA MET A 214 2.55 -7.42 7.95
C MET A 214 3.73 -7.41 6.97
N GLY A 215 4.31 -8.59 6.76
CA GLY A 215 5.19 -8.87 5.63
C GLY A 215 4.40 -9.23 4.38
N SER A 216 5.07 -9.28 3.24
CA SER A 216 4.50 -9.67 1.94
C SER A 216 5.15 -10.94 1.40
N ASN A 217 4.52 -11.55 0.39
CA ASN A 217 5.03 -12.65 -0.44
C ASN A 217 5.38 -13.95 0.31
N PRO A 218 4.46 -14.62 0.98
CA PRO A 218 3.06 -14.30 1.27
C PRO A 218 2.89 -13.44 2.52
N GLY A 219 1.72 -12.79 2.66
CA GLY A 219 1.37 -11.98 3.81
C GLY A 219 1.37 -12.77 5.11
N HIS A 220 2.04 -12.26 6.12
CA HIS A 220 2.13 -12.84 7.48
C HIS A 220 2.36 -11.74 8.50
N ILE A 221 2.07 -11.99 9.78
CA ILE A 221 2.38 -11.03 10.86
C ILE A 221 3.88 -11.17 11.21
N ARG A 222 4.64 -10.09 11.02
CA ARG A 222 6.06 -10.03 11.37
C ARG A 222 6.28 -9.68 12.85
N ARG A 223 5.57 -8.65 13.30
CA ARG A 223 5.69 -8.14 14.66
C ARG A 223 4.45 -7.37 15.08
N GLU A 224 4.17 -7.40 16.38
CA GLU A 224 3.16 -6.60 17.04
C GLU A 224 3.82 -5.54 17.92
N PHE A 225 3.34 -4.30 17.84
CA PHE A 225 3.74 -3.19 18.70
C PHE A 225 2.55 -2.77 19.55
N ILE A 226 2.82 -2.55 20.84
CA ILE A 226 1.87 -1.95 21.77
C ILE A 226 2.18 -0.46 21.86
N ASN A 227 1.18 0.35 21.60
CA ASN A 227 1.29 1.80 21.62
C ASN A 227 0.54 2.37 22.84
N ASP A 228 1.29 2.62 23.89
CA ASP A 228 0.78 3.16 25.14
C ASP A 228 0.83 4.71 25.22
N LEU A 229 1.11 5.39 24.09
CA LEU A 229 1.06 6.84 24.01
C LEU A 229 -0.36 7.34 24.30
N PRO A 230 -0.52 8.33 25.20
CA PRO A 230 -1.84 8.85 25.56
C PRO A 230 -2.49 9.60 24.39
N TYR A 231 -3.82 9.54 24.32
CA TYR A 231 -4.58 10.38 23.39
C TYR A 231 -4.88 11.77 24.00
N PRO A 232 -4.93 12.86 23.19
CA PRO A 232 -4.51 12.92 21.79
C PRO A 232 -2.99 12.74 21.67
N ARG A 233 -2.53 12.00 20.67
CA ARG A 233 -1.12 11.73 20.45
C ARG A 233 -0.44 12.91 19.77
N ASP A 234 0.67 13.36 20.36
CA ASP A 234 1.51 14.42 19.82
C ASP A 234 2.60 13.81 18.93
N ASP A 235 2.49 14.04 17.63
CA ASP A 235 3.43 13.55 16.63
C ASP A 235 4.81 14.25 16.68
N SER A 236 4.87 15.42 17.33
CA SER A 236 6.14 16.12 17.57
C SER A 236 6.93 15.51 18.75
N SER A 237 6.31 14.66 19.56
CA SER A 237 6.94 14.08 20.75
C SER A 237 8.05 13.08 20.40
N LEU A 238 9.11 13.05 21.21
CA LEU A 238 10.21 12.10 21.04
C LEU A 238 9.75 10.64 21.09
N ALA A 239 8.77 10.33 21.95
CA ALA A 239 8.24 8.98 22.08
C ALA A 239 7.48 8.52 20.84
N PHE A 240 6.72 9.42 20.21
CA PHE A 240 6.05 9.16 18.96
C PHE A 240 7.05 8.88 17.83
N ARG A 241 8.03 9.78 17.64
CA ARG A 241 9.07 9.63 16.60
C ARG A 241 9.88 8.35 16.80
N LYS A 242 10.20 7.97 18.04
CA LYS A 242 10.89 6.73 18.34
C LYS A 242 10.08 5.51 17.91
N MET A 243 8.78 5.47 18.20
CA MET A 243 7.90 4.37 17.76
C MET A 243 7.79 4.29 16.25
N VAL A 244 7.63 5.43 15.56
CA VAL A 244 7.63 5.50 14.10
C VAL A 244 8.95 4.94 13.55
N SER A 245 10.10 5.34 14.11
CA SER A 245 11.42 4.86 13.70
C SER A 245 11.61 3.35 13.93
N GLU A 246 11.12 2.79 15.04
CA GLU A 246 11.21 1.35 15.31
C GLU A 246 10.38 0.53 14.33
N ILE A 247 9.14 0.95 14.05
CA ILE A 247 8.27 0.29 13.08
C ILE A 247 8.88 0.37 11.68
N TYR A 248 9.41 1.53 11.36
CA TYR A 248 10.07 1.78 10.09
C TYR A 248 11.28 0.86 9.89
N GLY A 249 12.20 0.80 10.87
CA GLY A 249 13.37 -0.07 10.80
C GLY A 249 12.97 -1.52 10.47
N LEU A 250 11.89 -2.02 11.10
CA LEU A 250 11.38 -3.37 10.84
C LEU A 250 10.88 -3.56 9.39
N ILE A 251 10.20 -2.54 8.83
CA ILE A 251 9.70 -2.61 7.45
C ILE A 251 10.87 -2.53 6.47
N THR A 252 11.86 -1.68 6.75
CA THR A 252 13.03 -1.46 5.90
C THR A 252 13.96 -2.67 5.89
N GLU A 253 14.24 -3.29 7.06
CA GLU A 253 15.01 -4.54 7.14
C GLU A 253 14.44 -5.65 6.23
N ALA A 254 13.15 -5.60 5.95
CA ALA A 254 12.50 -6.54 5.07
C ALA A 254 12.66 -6.23 3.58
N LEU A 255 12.71 -4.94 3.26
CA LEU A 255 12.74 -4.43 1.88
C LEU A 255 14.17 -4.16 1.41
N MET A 256 15.06 -3.83 2.34
CA MET A 256 16.46 -3.47 2.10
C MET A 256 17.36 -4.09 3.16
N PRO A 257 17.74 -5.38 3.05
CA PRO A 257 18.68 -6.00 3.99
C PRO A 257 20.05 -5.35 3.89
N ASP A 258 20.60 -4.88 5.01
CA ASP A 258 21.90 -4.19 5.13
C ASP A 258 23.13 -5.04 4.72
N SER A 259 22.95 -6.32 4.43
CA SER A 259 24.00 -7.24 3.99
C SER A 259 23.39 -8.45 3.30
N PRO A 260 24.04 -8.99 2.27
CA PRO A 260 23.67 -10.32 1.82
C PRO A 260 23.78 -11.27 3.02
N PRO A 261 22.85 -12.23 3.19
CA PRO A 261 22.86 -13.12 4.34
C PRO A 261 24.25 -13.77 4.46
N ALA A 262 24.88 -13.59 5.61
CA ALA A 262 26.18 -14.20 5.90
C ALA A 262 26.06 -15.68 5.58
N SER A 263 26.80 -16.14 4.58
CA SER A 263 26.92 -17.55 4.22
C SER A 263 27.45 -18.29 5.41
N THR A 264 26.58 -18.88 6.23
CA THR A 264 26.93 -19.96 7.12
C THR A 264 27.36 -21.12 6.24
N THR A 265 28.63 -21.24 6.05
CA THR A 265 29.29 -22.37 5.40
C THR A 265 29.13 -23.61 6.27
N PRO A 266 28.46 -24.66 5.81
CA PRO A 266 28.90 -26.01 6.08
C PRO A 266 29.74 -26.46 4.89
N SER A 267 30.97 -26.75 5.18
CA SER A 267 31.92 -27.40 4.29
C SER A 267 31.33 -28.69 3.69
N VAL A 268 30.93 -28.66 2.42
CA VAL A 268 30.80 -29.86 1.56
C VAL A 268 31.22 -29.46 0.14
N LEU A 269 32.12 -30.27 -0.41
CA LEU A 269 32.82 -30.17 -1.68
C LEU A 269 31.89 -29.87 -2.91
N PRO A 270 32.38 -29.18 -3.94
CA PRO A 270 31.56 -28.60 -4.98
C PRO A 270 31.17 -29.61 -6.05
N THR A 271 29.87 -29.85 -6.18
CA THR A 271 29.31 -30.29 -7.45
C THR A 271 29.12 -29.02 -8.32
N LYS A 272 29.69 -29.03 -9.51
CA LYS A 272 29.57 -27.97 -10.50
C LYS A 272 28.07 -27.67 -10.79
N GLN A 273 27.51 -26.64 -10.16
CA GLN A 273 26.26 -26.04 -10.60
C GLN A 273 26.62 -24.87 -11.55
N ALA A 274 25.91 -24.79 -12.65
CA ALA A 274 25.96 -23.65 -13.57
C ALA A 274 25.68 -22.34 -12.80
N PRO A 275 26.27 -21.20 -13.15
CA PRO A 275 26.03 -19.92 -12.48
C PRO A 275 24.54 -19.63 -12.49
N LYS A 276 23.93 -19.46 -11.31
CA LYS A 276 22.56 -18.96 -11.19
C LYS A 276 22.52 -17.57 -11.80
N GLU A 277 21.69 -17.42 -12.80
CA GLU A 277 21.43 -16.11 -13.40
C GLU A 277 20.94 -15.13 -12.33
N PRO A 278 21.36 -13.84 -12.36
CA PRO A 278 20.90 -12.84 -11.39
C PRO A 278 19.38 -12.70 -11.46
N PRO A 279 18.70 -12.37 -10.35
CA PRO A 279 17.26 -12.19 -10.33
C PRO A 279 16.83 -11.02 -11.27
N VAL A 280 15.61 -11.10 -11.79
CA VAL A 280 15.00 -10.01 -12.57
C VAL A 280 14.53 -8.92 -11.59
N GLU A 281 14.86 -7.66 -11.86
CA GLU A 281 14.49 -6.53 -11.02
C GLU A 281 13.00 -6.20 -11.18
N THR A 282 12.36 -5.87 -10.06
CA THR A 282 10.99 -5.33 -10.04
C THR A 282 11.05 -3.80 -10.09
N LEU A 283 10.44 -3.20 -11.11
CA LEU A 283 10.42 -1.75 -11.26
C LEU A 283 9.36 -1.11 -10.35
N PRO A 284 9.74 -0.18 -9.46
CA PRO A 284 8.77 0.57 -8.65
C PRO A 284 7.90 1.48 -9.52
N ASN A 285 6.60 1.50 -9.26
CA ASN A 285 5.67 2.36 -9.99
C ASN A 285 5.79 3.81 -9.54
N ILE A 286 6.73 4.54 -10.15
CA ILE A 286 6.98 5.97 -9.89
C ILE A 286 7.23 6.71 -11.20
N GLN A 287 7.07 8.02 -11.17
CA GLN A 287 7.51 8.89 -12.25
C GLN A 287 8.98 9.26 -12.07
N ILE A 288 9.79 9.13 -13.12
CA ILE A 288 11.23 9.46 -13.08
C ILE A 288 11.46 10.92 -12.65
N THR A 289 10.60 11.84 -13.08
CA THR A 289 10.68 13.26 -12.67
C THR A 289 10.58 13.46 -11.17
N GLU A 290 9.77 12.64 -10.49
CA GLU A 290 9.66 12.70 -9.03
C GLU A 290 10.91 12.12 -8.34
N MET A 291 11.52 11.09 -8.90
CA MET A 291 12.80 10.56 -8.44
C MET A 291 13.93 11.58 -8.62
N ILE A 292 13.99 12.25 -9.77
CA ILE A 292 14.96 13.32 -10.01
C ILE A 292 14.81 14.42 -8.96
N GLY A 293 13.60 14.90 -8.70
CA GLY A 293 13.34 15.91 -7.66
C GLY A 293 13.79 15.45 -6.26
N LEU A 294 13.63 14.16 -5.93
CA LEU A 294 14.14 13.60 -4.67
C LEU A 294 15.67 13.64 -4.61
N LEU A 295 16.36 13.26 -5.69
CA LEU A 295 17.82 13.29 -5.76
C LEU A 295 18.38 14.72 -5.65
N GLU A 296 17.69 15.71 -6.22
CA GLU A 296 18.02 17.13 -6.07
C GLU A 296 17.94 17.58 -4.61
N VAL A 297 16.86 17.19 -3.88
CA VAL A 297 16.75 17.49 -2.44
C VAL A 297 17.89 16.84 -1.64
N ILE A 298 18.25 15.59 -1.93
CA ILE A 298 19.37 14.91 -1.26
C ILE A 298 20.70 15.65 -1.55
N SER A 299 20.88 16.13 -2.77
CA SER A 299 22.07 16.91 -3.16
C SER A 299 22.15 18.22 -2.39
N ASP A 300 21.04 18.95 -2.25
CA ASP A 300 20.95 20.21 -1.52
C ASP A 300 21.24 20.03 -0.01
N GLU A 301 20.94 18.85 0.54
CA GLU A 301 21.27 18.46 1.91
C GLU A 301 22.72 17.93 2.08
N GLY A 302 23.57 18.11 1.06
CA GLY A 302 24.99 17.73 1.11
C GLY A 302 25.27 16.29 0.65
N GLY A 303 24.37 15.69 -0.09
CA GLY A 303 24.54 14.38 -0.72
C GLY A 303 24.16 13.19 0.15
N ALA A 304 23.60 13.44 1.35
CA ALA A 304 23.11 12.40 2.23
C ALA A 304 21.99 12.93 3.11
N ALA A 305 20.87 12.21 3.20
CA ALA A 305 19.72 12.61 3.99
C ALA A 305 19.14 11.42 4.76
N ASP A 306 18.44 11.69 5.86
CA ASP A 306 17.58 10.70 6.50
C ASP A 306 16.28 10.55 5.68
N ILE A 307 15.85 9.33 5.44
CA ILE A 307 14.68 9.09 4.57
C ILE A 307 13.37 9.65 5.14
N PHE A 308 13.27 9.84 6.47
CA PHE A 308 12.12 10.51 7.09
C PHE A 308 12.13 12.01 6.86
N GLU A 309 13.33 12.61 6.98
CA GLU A 309 13.50 14.03 6.67
C GLU A 309 13.20 14.28 5.21
N LEU A 310 13.61 13.38 4.30
CA LEU A 310 13.26 13.44 2.88
C LEU A 310 11.74 13.36 2.65
N ALA A 311 11.04 12.46 3.30
CA ALA A 311 9.58 12.36 3.17
C ALA A 311 8.89 13.63 3.69
N HIS A 312 9.35 14.15 4.82
CA HIS A 312 8.83 15.39 5.41
C HIS A 312 9.14 16.60 4.53
N ASN A 313 10.39 16.77 4.08
CA ASN A 313 10.85 17.94 3.31
C ASN A 313 10.24 17.97 1.91
N THR A 314 10.00 16.82 1.30
CA THR A 314 9.32 16.71 0.00
C THR A 314 7.81 16.80 0.08
N GLY A 315 7.22 16.78 1.28
CA GLY A 315 5.76 16.74 1.48
C GLY A 315 5.09 15.50 0.88
N LYS A 316 5.87 14.45 0.61
CA LYS A 316 5.38 13.19 0.03
C LYS A 316 5.06 12.20 1.14
N ASP A 317 4.07 11.33 0.86
CA ASP A 317 3.85 10.16 1.69
C ASP A 317 5.12 9.31 1.76
N PHE A 318 5.40 8.80 2.95
CA PHE A 318 6.59 8.00 3.22
C PHE A 318 6.69 6.76 2.30
N GLY A 319 5.59 6.06 2.06
CA GLY A 319 5.56 4.91 1.14
C GLY A 319 6.00 5.30 -0.28
N LYS A 320 5.53 6.46 -0.76
CA LYS A 320 5.95 7.01 -2.05
C LYS A 320 7.43 7.39 -2.06
N THR A 321 7.94 8.00 -0.99
CA THR A 321 9.37 8.32 -0.84
C THR A 321 10.22 7.06 -0.90
N LEU A 322 9.80 5.98 -0.24
CA LEU A 322 10.49 4.70 -0.28
C LEU A 322 10.57 4.11 -1.70
N TYR A 323 9.46 4.17 -2.49
CA TYR A 323 9.47 3.74 -3.88
C TYR A 323 10.40 4.58 -4.76
N LEU A 324 10.48 5.90 -4.52
CA LEU A 324 11.40 6.79 -5.23
C LEU A 324 12.87 6.46 -4.90
N VAL A 325 13.18 6.23 -3.62
CA VAL A 325 14.50 5.81 -3.17
C VAL A 325 14.87 4.45 -3.77
N LYS A 326 13.93 3.48 -3.77
CA LYS A 326 14.15 2.17 -4.36
C LYS A 326 14.42 2.23 -5.87
N ALA A 327 13.72 3.10 -6.58
CA ALA A 327 13.98 3.35 -8.00
C ALA A 327 15.39 3.91 -8.23
N ALA A 328 15.81 4.87 -7.41
CA ALA A 328 17.15 5.44 -7.48
C ALA A 328 18.25 4.43 -7.11
N GLU A 329 17.97 3.51 -6.17
CA GLU A 329 18.88 2.43 -5.78
C GLU A 329 19.05 1.40 -6.90
N ILE A 330 17.95 0.98 -7.55
CA ILE A 330 17.97 0.06 -8.71
C ILE A 330 18.80 0.65 -9.86
N LEU A 331 18.78 1.97 -10.03
CA LEU A 331 19.58 2.70 -11.01
C LEU A 331 20.98 3.08 -10.47
N GLU A 332 21.40 2.56 -9.32
CA GLU A 332 22.71 2.79 -8.71
C GLU A 332 23.02 4.29 -8.42
N LEU A 333 21.99 5.14 -8.37
CA LEU A 333 22.16 6.58 -8.11
C LEU A 333 22.28 6.90 -6.61
N VAL A 334 21.77 6.02 -5.74
CA VAL A 334 21.89 6.14 -4.30
C VAL A 334 22.28 4.80 -3.65
N GLU A 335 22.90 4.89 -2.48
CA GLU A 335 23.07 3.79 -1.52
C GLU A 335 22.20 4.07 -0.29
N THR A 336 21.67 3.00 0.31
CA THR A 336 20.72 3.13 1.43
C THR A 336 21.20 2.41 2.70
N PRO A 337 22.40 2.77 3.25
CA PRO A 337 22.88 2.16 4.48
C PRO A 337 22.01 2.60 5.66
N LYS A 338 21.37 1.65 6.31
CA LYS A 338 20.50 1.81 7.49
C LYS A 338 19.47 2.92 7.32
N GLN A 339 18.95 3.72 7.49
CA GLN A 339 17.94 4.77 7.32
C GLN A 339 18.42 6.00 6.54
N ARG A 340 19.67 5.98 6.05
CA ARG A 340 20.23 7.08 5.28
C ARG A 340 20.21 6.79 3.80
N VAL A 341 19.85 7.78 3.02
CA VAL A 341 19.96 7.77 1.55
C VAL A 341 21.16 8.62 1.19
N ILE A 342 22.14 8.03 0.52
CA ILE A 342 23.41 8.69 0.19
C ILE A 342 23.58 8.65 -1.33
N LEU A 343 23.81 9.78 -1.96
CA LEU A 343 24.14 9.84 -3.38
C LEU A 343 25.47 9.10 -3.65
N THR A 344 25.45 8.19 -4.59
CA THR A 344 26.68 7.61 -5.16
C THR A 344 27.47 8.66 -5.94
N GLU A 345 28.69 8.36 -6.39
CA GLU A 345 29.41 9.25 -7.33
C GLU A 345 28.62 9.43 -8.62
N LEU A 346 27.98 8.35 -9.10
CA LEU A 346 27.10 8.38 -10.26
C LEU A 346 25.86 9.25 -10.01
N GLY A 347 25.23 9.14 -8.84
CA GLY A 347 24.10 9.97 -8.44
C GLY A 347 24.44 11.46 -8.36
N ARG A 348 25.61 11.81 -7.84
CA ARG A 348 26.07 13.20 -7.83
C ARG A 348 26.26 13.75 -9.24
N HIS A 349 26.93 13.00 -10.10
CA HIS A 349 27.13 13.40 -11.50
C HIS A 349 25.79 13.52 -12.25
N PHE A 350 24.83 12.65 -11.93
CA PHE A 350 23.48 12.70 -12.49
C PHE A 350 22.74 13.98 -12.10
N VAL A 351 22.79 14.38 -10.83
CA VAL A 351 22.11 15.60 -10.33
C VAL A 351 22.76 16.87 -10.87
N GLU A 352 24.09 16.90 -10.97
CA GLU A 352 24.83 18.04 -11.53
C GLU A 352 24.67 18.19 -13.05
N GLY A 353 24.28 17.12 -13.75
CA GLY A 353 24.11 17.11 -15.18
C GLY A 353 22.89 17.91 -15.66
N ASP A 354 23.01 18.47 -16.87
CA ASP A 354 21.86 19.03 -17.58
C ASP A 354 20.88 17.94 -18.03
N ILE A 355 19.72 18.33 -18.57
CA ILE A 355 18.67 17.40 -18.97
C ILE A 355 19.13 16.35 -19.99
N ASN A 356 20.07 16.70 -20.87
CA ASN A 356 20.56 15.79 -21.91
C ASN A 356 21.59 14.80 -21.32
N VAL A 357 22.40 15.25 -20.36
CA VAL A 357 23.30 14.38 -19.59
C VAL A 357 22.49 13.37 -18.78
N ARG A 358 21.47 13.85 -18.04
CA ARG A 358 20.59 13.00 -17.25
C ARG A 358 19.87 11.94 -18.11
N LYS A 359 19.36 12.30 -19.29
CA LYS A 359 18.72 11.37 -20.21
C LYS A 359 19.68 10.28 -20.73
N ARG A 360 20.90 10.68 -21.13
CA ARG A 360 21.91 9.70 -21.57
C ARG A 360 22.31 8.75 -20.46
N MET A 361 22.55 9.25 -19.26
CA MET A 361 22.86 8.42 -18.11
C MET A 361 21.70 7.45 -17.78
N LEU A 362 20.46 7.94 -17.81
CA LEU A 362 19.29 7.07 -17.60
C LEU A 362 19.16 6.01 -18.69
N ASN A 363 19.44 6.33 -19.94
CA ASN A 363 19.44 5.36 -21.04
C ASN A 363 20.44 4.23 -20.79
N GLU A 364 21.67 4.57 -20.40
CA GLU A 364 22.70 3.59 -20.08
C GLU A 364 22.32 2.72 -18.88
N LEU A 365 21.94 3.35 -17.76
CA LEU A 365 21.58 2.66 -16.52
C LEU A 365 20.34 1.77 -16.70
N PHE A 366 19.33 2.28 -17.37
CA PHE A 366 18.13 1.54 -17.69
C PHE A 366 18.43 0.32 -18.56
N GLY A 367 19.31 0.47 -19.55
CA GLY A 367 19.75 -0.62 -20.41
C GLY A 367 20.51 -1.76 -19.69
N HIS A 368 21.07 -1.48 -18.50
CA HIS A 368 21.74 -2.49 -17.68
C HIS A 368 20.75 -3.37 -16.90
N LEU A 369 19.51 -2.92 -16.71
CA LEU A 369 18.49 -3.68 -15.99
C LEU A 369 18.13 -4.96 -16.75
N ARG A 370 18.08 -6.07 -16.03
CA ARG A 370 17.80 -7.37 -16.64
C ARG A 370 16.43 -7.44 -17.31
N ILE A 371 15.40 -6.85 -16.67
CA ILE A 371 14.07 -6.78 -17.28
C ILE A 371 14.08 -6.03 -18.61
N VAL A 372 14.89 -4.97 -18.71
CA VAL A 372 15.07 -4.18 -19.95
C VAL A 372 15.80 -4.98 -20.99
N GLN A 373 16.87 -5.71 -20.62
CA GLN A 373 17.60 -6.59 -21.53
C GLN A 373 16.72 -7.72 -22.05
N MET A 374 15.90 -8.34 -21.20
CA MET A 374 14.95 -9.38 -21.61
C MET A 374 13.92 -8.85 -22.59
N THR A 375 13.37 -7.65 -22.31
CA THR A 375 12.44 -6.96 -23.21
C THR A 375 13.10 -6.62 -24.55
N SER A 376 14.32 -6.08 -24.52
CA SER A 376 15.09 -5.78 -25.73
C SER A 376 15.35 -7.02 -26.56
N ASN A 377 15.71 -8.14 -25.91
CA ASN A 377 15.92 -9.42 -26.59
C ASN A 377 14.61 -9.97 -27.19
N LEU A 378 13.47 -9.73 -26.56
CA LEU A 378 12.17 -10.11 -27.10
C LEU A 378 11.85 -9.27 -28.35
N LEU A 379 12.03 -7.95 -28.29
CA LEU A 379 11.82 -7.04 -29.42
C LEU A 379 12.72 -7.34 -30.59
N ARG A 380 13.99 -7.71 -30.36
CA ARG A 380 14.96 -8.07 -31.42
C ARG A 380 14.66 -9.40 -32.12
N ARG A 381 13.76 -10.23 -31.57
CA ARG A 381 13.31 -11.48 -32.24
C ARG A 381 12.27 -11.22 -33.32
N ASP A 382 11.57 -10.10 -33.22
CA ASP A 382 10.60 -9.67 -34.22
C ASP A 382 11.31 -8.83 -35.31
N GLU A 383 11.03 -9.12 -36.58
CA GLU A 383 11.65 -8.41 -37.74
C GLU A 383 11.30 -6.92 -37.76
N THR A 384 10.17 -6.55 -37.17
CA THR A 384 9.70 -5.14 -37.07
C THR A 384 10.25 -4.41 -35.86
N LEU A 385 10.95 -5.09 -34.95
CA LEU A 385 11.40 -4.60 -33.64
C LEU A 385 10.25 -4.05 -32.76
N ARG A 386 9.04 -4.62 -32.92
CA ARG A 386 7.81 -4.21 -32.28
C ARG A 386 7.08 -5.41 -31.71
N ILE A 387 6.44 -5.25 -30.58
CA ILE A 387 5.53 -6.25 -30.02
C ILE A 387 4.30 -5.59 -29.41
N PRO A 388 3.13 -6.26 -29.42
CA PRO A 388 1.96 -5.81 -28.68
C PRO A 388 2.24 -5.77 -27.17
N ILE A 389 1.66 -4.77 -26.48
CA ILE A 389 1.81 -4.62 -25.03
C ILE A 389 1.26 -5.84 -24.27
N GLU A 390 0.26 -6.51 -24.82
CA GLU A 390 -0.36 -7.71 -24.25
C GLU A 390 0.63 -8.87 -24.21
N GLU A 391 1.39 -9.09 -25.31
CA GLU A 391 2.44 -10.12 -25.36
C GLU A 391 3.55 -9.84 -24.34
N LEU A 392 4.01 -8.58 -24.23
CA LEU A 392 4.99 -8.21 -23.22
C LEU A 392 4.45 -8.46 -21.80
N THR A 393 3.16 -8.18 -21.57
CA THR A 393 2.52 -8.39 -20.26
C THR A 393 2.50 -9.87 -19.88
N GLU A 394 2.21 -10.76 -20.84
CA GLU A 394 2.29 -12.21 -20.61
C GLU A 394 3.70 -12.65 -20.26
N ARG A 395 4.72 -12.17 -21.02
CA ARG A 395 6.12 -12.50 -20.76
C ARG A 395 6.62 -11.99 -19.40
N VAL A 396 6.26 -10.78 -19.04
CA VAL A 396 6.58 -10.23 -17.70
C VAL A 396 5.94 -11.07 -16.60
N GLY A 397 4.73 -11.59 -16.79
CA GLY A 397 4.10 -12.53 -15.85
C GLY A 397 4.87 -13.85 -15.69
N GLU A 398 5.50 -14.36 -16.78
CA GLU A 398 6.39 -15.51 -16.71
C GLU A 398 7.70 -15.19 -15.96
N TRP A 399 8.26 -14.01 -16.17
CA TRP A 399 9.54 -13.60 -15.55
C TRP A 399 9.39 -13.23 -14.07
N LEU A 400 8.26 -12.65 -13.71
CA LEU A 400 7.94 -12.13 -12.37
C LEU A 400 6.57 -12.64 -11.89
N PRO A 401 6.42 -13.93 -11.61
CA PRO A 401 5.12 -14.58 -11.34
C PRO A 401 4.42 -14.09 -10.07
N ASN A 402 5.13 -13.41 -9.17
CA ASN A 402 4.59 -12.91 -7.90
C ASN A 402 4.23 -11.42 -7.94
N GLU A 403 4.43 -10.76 -9.07
CA GLU A 403 4.24 -9.33 -9.25
C GLU A 403 2.96 -9.03 -10.07
N ASN A 404 2.67 -7.74 -10.28
CA ASN A 404 1.56 -7.30 -11.12
C ASN A 404 2.08 -6.97 -12.54
N PRO A 405 1.98 -7.88 -13.52
CA PRO A 405 2.59 -7.69 -14.84
C PRO A 405 2.12 -6.43 -15.56
N PRO A 406 0.81 -6.08 -15.60
CA PRO A 406 0.35 -4.84 -16.23
C PRO A 406 1.02 -3.59 -15.66
N GLN A 407 1.17 -3.51 -14.34
CA GLN A 407 1.79 -2.37 -13.66
C GLN A 407 3.29 -2.25 -13.96
N ILE A 408 3.99 -3.39 -14.00
CA ILE A 408 5.42 -3.42 -14.34
C ILE A 408 5.63 -2.98 -15.79
N VAL A 409 4.81 -3.46 -16.72
CA VAL A 409 4.88 -3.09 -18.14
C VAL A 409 4.57 -1.60 -18.32
N GLU A 410 3.56 -1.06 -17.64
CA GLU A 410 3.28 0.38 -17.64
C GLU A 410 4.50 1.19 -17.17
N THR A 411 5.13 0.77 -16.06
CA THR A 411 6.35 1.40 -15.54
C THR A 411 7.51 1.29 -16.52
N LEU A 412 7.72 0.12 -17.12
CA LEU A 412 8.77 -0.13 -18.10
C LEU A 412 8.63 0.77 -19.33
N VAL A 413 7.40 0.93 -19.84
CA VAL A 413 7.09 1.84 -20.95
C VAL A 413 7.37 3.28 -20.56
N LEU A 414 6.93 3.70 -19.37
CA LEU A 414 7.07 5.07 -18.88
C LEU A 414 8.55 5.45 -18.70
N TRP A 415 9.34 4.58 -18.08
CA TRP A 415 10.77 4.79 -17.89
C TRP A 415 11.54 4.71 -19.22
N GLY A 416 11.19 3.72 -20.07
CA GLY A 416 11.82 3.55 -21.37
C GLY A 416 11.61 4.73 -22.32
N ARG A 417 10.41 5.33 -22.32
CA ARG A 417 10.13 6.56 -23.09
C ARG A 417 10.92 7.77 -22.54
N PHE A 418 10.98 7.91 -21.22
CA PHE A 418 11.73 9.01 -20.61
C PHE A 418 13.25 8.88 -20.89
N ALA A 419 13.78 7.67 -20.80
CA ALA A 419 15.17 7.37 -21.08
C ALA A 419 15.52 7.33 -22.58
N GLU A 420 14.52 7.49 -23.48
CA GLU A 420 14.69 7.36 -24.95
C GLU A 420 15.26 5.99 -25.34
N TYR A 421 14.87 4.93 -24.62
CA TYR A 421 15.30 3.55 -24.82
C TYR A 421 14.25 2.71 -25.55
N PHE A 422 12.97 2.89 -25.16
CA PHE A 422 11.82 2.28 -25.81
C PHE A 422 10.85 3.37 -26.29
N GLY A 423 10.27 3.16 -27.48
CA GLY A 423 9.11 3.90 -27.94
C GLY A 423 7.81 3.12 -27.67
N TYR A 424 6.70 3.84 -27.59
CA TYR A 424 5.37 3.26 -27.45
C TYR A 424 4.39 3.98 -28.36
N ASN A 425 3.61 3.20 -29.11
CA ASN A 425 2.56 3.72 -29.98
C ASN A 425 1.19 3.53 -29.30
N ASP A 426 0.54 4.65 -28.95
CA ASP A 426 -0.75 4.65 -28.28
C ASP A 426 -1.90 4.12 -29.15
N ASP A 427 -1.80 4.24 -30.50
CA ASP A 427 -2.85 3.81 -31.42
C ASP A 427 -2.81 2.30 -31.66
N THR A 428 -1.60 1.73 -31.86
CA THR A 428 -1.41 0.29 -32.11
C THR A 428 -1.19 -0.52 -30.85
N LYS A 429 -0.98 0.15 -29.69
CA LYS A 429 -0.65 -0.49 -28.41
C LYS A 429 0.61 -1.35 -28.47
N GLU A 430 1.62 -0.88 -29.21
CA GLU A 430 2.89 -1.58 -29.42
C GLU A 430 4.04 -0.84 -28.75
N ILE A 431 4.95 -1.62 -28.13
CA ILE A 431 6.26 -1.15 -27.70
C ILE A 431 7.29 -1.48 -28.78
N TYR A 432 8.27 -0.61 -28.99
CA TYR A 432 9.33 -0.79 -29.97
C TYR A 432 10.68 -0.26 -29.48
N LEU A 433 11.77 -0.79 -30.05
CA LEU A 433 13.10 -0.22 -29.85
C LEU A 433 13.22 1.08 -30.65
N ASP A 434 13.64 2.16 -29.97
CA ASP A 434 13.93 3.42 -30.62
C ASP A 434 15.33 3.32 -31.27
N VAL A 435 15.39 2.89 -32.53
CA VAL A 435 16.64 2.68 -33.29
C VAL A 435 17.16 4.02 -33.86
N GLY A 436 16.89 5.12 -33.21
CA GLY A 436 17.33 6.46 -33.57
C GLY A 436 18.61 6.86 -32.89
N GLN A 437 19.74 6.29 -33.22
CA GLN A 437 21.10 6.83 -33.28
C GLN A 437 22.16 5.75 -33.08
N GLU A 438 22.35 4.89 -34.04
CA GLU A 438 23.71 4.45 -34.30
C GLU A 438 24.48 5.68 -34.83
N THR A 439 25.29 6.23 -33.96
CA THR A 439 26.23 7.31 -34.31
C THR A 439 27.09 6.92 -35.47
N SER A 440 26.95 7.68 -36.55
CA SER A 440 27.98 7.84 -37.58
C SER A 440 29.20 8.54 -36.99
#